data_726c7e4412910b0b39b327c8b8a0d909
#
_entry.id   726c7e4412910b0b39b327c8b8a0d909
#
_cell.length_a   1.000
_cell.length_b   1.000
_cell.length_c   1.000
_cell.angle_alpha   90.00
_cell.angle_beta   90.00
_cell.angle_gamma   90.00
#
_symmetry.space_group_name_H-M   'P 1'
#
loop_
_entity.id
_entity.type
_entity.pdbx_description
1 polymer ?
#
loop_
_entity_poly.entity_id
_entity_poly.type
_entity_poly.pdbx_seq_one_letter_code
_entity_poly.pdbx_strand_id
1 'polypeptide(L)'
;MADQLECEQETNNLKYTFSLIFSLIVLASCENSESNIRNFINTENLAVEQLTNSEIIYTENGNLKVKVMSQKMERFSDKEEIIELSGDVQFDFYKLDSTNTRSVLTCEKATINNTTNIMIANNNVVLKDSDNKELKSEQLIWDKNKNLVYTEAEITIQTEDEIINGVGFKSTPDFTEYEIKNAKGVFSLEK
;
A
#
# COMPACT_ATOMS: atom_id res chain seq x y z
N MET A 1 11.02 -5.99 -83.85
CA MET A 1 10.16 -5.03 -83.09
C MET A 1 9.14 -5.74 -82.23
N ALA A 2 8.75 -6.98 -82.52
CA ALA A 2 7.89 -7.80 -81.63
C ALA A 2 8.61 -8.38 -80.42
N ASP A 3 9.88 -8.79 -80.57
CA ASP A 3 10.66 -9.41 -79.48
C ASP A 3 10.98 -8.46 -78.30
N GLN A 4 11.05 -7.14 -78.49
CA GLN A 4 11.32 -6.21 -77.41
C GLN A 4 10.10 -5.94 -76.53
N LEU A 5 8.91 -6.04 -77.07
CA LEU A 5 7.66 -5.82 -76.34
C LEU A 5 7.32 -7.02 -75.42
N GLU A 6 7.62 -8.27 -75.85
CA GLU A 6 7.43 -9.48 -75.03
C GLU A 6 8.37 -9.50 -73.82
N CYS A 7 9.64 -9.08 -73.96
CA CYS A 7 10.61 -9.06 -72.89
C CYS A 7 10.26 -7.98 -71.81
N GLU A 8 9.68 -6.86 -72.23
CA GLU A 8 9.27 -5.79 -71.29
C GLU A 8 8.00 -6.16 -70.54
N GLN A 9 7.11 -6.96 -71.12
CA GLN A 9 5.88 -7.44 -70.48
C GLN A 9 6.16 -8.55 -69.50
N GLU A 10 7.10 -9.44 -69.71
CA GLU A 10 7.54 -10.48 -68.78
C GLU A 10 8.21 -9.85 -67.54
N THR A 11 9.07 -8.86 -67.70
CA THR A 11 9.75 -8.17 -66.58
C THR A 11 8.78 -7.37 -65.67
N ASN A 12 7.73 -6.82 -66.27
CA ASN A 12 6.69 -6.12 -65.48
C ASN A 12 5.82 -7.10 -64.69
N ASN A 13 5.41 -8.20 -65.31
CA ASN A 13 4.65 -9.24 -64.62
C ASN A 13 5.45 -9.87 -63.43
N LEU A 14 6.74 -10.06 -63.59
CA LEU A 14 7.64 -10.54 -62.51
C LEU A 14 7.74 -9.53 -61.35
N LYS A 15 7.77 -8.23 -61.64
CA LYS A 15 7.78 -7.21 -60.59
C LYS A 15 6.47 -7.15 -59.82
N TYR A 16 5.32 -7.25 -60.51
CA TYR A 16 4.02 -7.27 -59.85
C TYR A 16 3.82 -8.54 -59.01
N THR A 17 4.26 -9.70 -59.47
CA THR A 17 4.20 -10.97 -58.67
C THR A 17 5.10 -10.90 -57.45
N PHE A 18 6.31 -10.31 -57.57
CA PHE A 18 7.20 -10.13 -56.41
C PHE A 18 6.65 -9.14 -55.39
N SER A 19 6.03 -8.04 -55.87
CA SER A 19 5.36 -7.06 -55.02
C SER A 19 4.16 -7.63 -54.30
N LEU A 20 3.39 -8.50 -54.95
CA LEU A 20 2.22 -9.17 -54.39
C LEU A 20 2.62 -10.18 -53.29
N ILE A 21 3.69 -10.97 -53.55
CA ILE A 21 4.24 -11.92 -52.58
C ILE A 21 4.81 -11.19 -51.36
N PHE A 22 5.53 -10.07 -51.57
CA PHE A 22 6.06 -9.25 -50.48
C PHE A 22 4.94 -8.63 -49.64
N SER A 23 3.86 -8.16 -50.25
CA SER A 23 2.67 -7.66 -49.56
C SER A 23 1.97 -8.72 -48.74
N LEU A 24 1.92 -9.98 -49.24
CA LEU A 24 1.30 -11.09 -48.55
C LEU A 24 2.11 -11.53 -47.30
N ILE A 25 3.46 -11.45 -47.36
CA ILE A 25 4.36 -11.76 -46.26
C ILE A 25 4.22 -10.74 -45.11
N VAL A 26 4.01 -9.44 -45.42
CA VAL A 26 3.81 -8.36 -44.44
C VAL A 26 2.50 -8.54 -43.66
N LEU A 27 1.46 -9.12 -44.30
CA LEU A 27 0.17 -9.38 -43.63
C LEU A 27 0.17 -10.61 -42.72
N ALA A 28 1.17 -11.51 -42.84
CA ALA A 28 1.33 -12.70 -41.99
C ALA A 28 2.18 -12.43 -40.73
N SER A 29 2.64 -11.20 -40.48
CA SER A 29 3.47 -10.83 -39.35
C SER A 29 2.61 -10.45 -38.16
N CYS A 30 2.79 -11.19 -37.04
CA CYS A 30 2.27 -10.99 -35.69
C CYS A 30 0.85 -11.50 -35.42
N GLU A 31 0.73 -12.80 -35.23
CA GLU A 31 -0.19 -13.33 -34.23
C GLU A 31 0.62 -13.67 -32.95
N ASN A 32 0.78 -12.69 -32.07
CA ASN A 32 1.09 -13.00 -30.68
C ASN A 32 -0.20 -13.57 -30.05
N SER A 33 -0.22 -14.88 -29.79
CA SER A 33 -1.36 -15.49 -29.12
C SER A 33 -1.45 -14.95 -27.70
N GLU A 34 -2.53 -14.23 -27.37
CA GLU A 34 -2.86 -13.72 -26.02
C GLU A 34 -2.81 -14.82 -24.95
N SER A 35 -2.99 -16.07 -25.32
CA SER A 35 -2.93 -17.22 -24.41
C SER A 35 -1.53 -17.44 -23.80
N ASN A 36 -0.45 -17.14 -24.53
CA ASN A 36 0.90 -17.30 -24.01
C ASN A 36 1.30 -16.19 -23.04
N ILE A 37 0.74 -15.00 -23.17
CA ILE A 37 1.00 -13.89 -22.24
C ILE A 37 0.26 -14.12 -20.92
N ARG A 38 -0.95 -14.63 -20.93
CA ARG A 38 -1.73 -14.95 -19.72
C ARG A 38 -1.13 -16.05 -18.86
N ASN A 39 -0.41 -17.01 -19.45
CA ASN A 39 0.22 -18.09 -18.71
C ASN A 39 1.57 -17.74 -18.07
N PHE A 40 2.21 -16.63 -18.50
CA PHE A 40 3.45 -16.15 -17.90
C PHE A 40 3.23 -15.15 -16.76
N ILE A 41 2.08 -14.51 -16.71
CA ILE A 41 1.73 -13.53 -15.67
C ILE A 41 0.61 -14.14 -14.86
N ASN A 42 0.97 -14.70 -13.69
CA ASN A 42 -0.02 -15.02 -12.67
C ASN A 42 -0.47 -13.68 -12.07
N THR A 43 -1.45 -13.02 -12.71
CA THR A 43 -1.87 -11.65 -12.43
C THR A 43 -2.61 -11.50 -11.10
N GLU A 44 -2.93 -12.61 -10.43
CA GLU A 44 -3.70 -12.59 -9.18
C GLU A 44 -2.94 -12.00 -7.99
N ASN A 45 -1.59 -11.81 -8.10
CA ASN A 45 -0.76 -11.31 -7.00
C ASN A 45 0.30 -10.29 -7.43
N LEU A 46 0.16 -9.66 -8.61
CA LEU A 46 1.10 -8.61 -9.01
C LEU A 46 0.61 -7.24 -8.54
N ALA A 47 1.50 -6.53 -7.86
CA ALA A 47 1.26 -5.12 -7.57
C ALA A 47 1.11 -4.34 -8.88
N VAL A 48 0.01 -3.60 -9.00
CA VAL A 48 -0.27 -2.74 -10.16
C VAL A 48 0.63 -1.51 -10.13
N GLU A 49 1.03 -1.10 -8.93
CA GLU A 49 1.88 0.05 -8.69
C GLU A 49 2.85 -0.27 -7.54
N GLN A 50 4.12 0.07 -7.74
CA GLN A 50 5.16 -0.06 -6.72
C GLN A 50 5.91 1.26 -6.61
N LEU A 51 6.02 1.79 -5.39
CA LEU A 51 6.75 3.01 -5.08
C LEU A 51 7.81 2.74 -4.02
N THR A 52 8.91 3.50 -4.09
CA THR A 52 9.96 3.54 -3.06
C THR A 52 9.93 4.88 -2.36
N ASN A 53 10.17 4.90 -1.04
CA ASN A 53 10.11 6.10 -0.20
C ASN A 53 8.78 6.84 -0.38
N SER A 54 7.68 6.14 -0.12
CA SER A 54 6.33 6.66 -0.29
C SER A 54 5.88 7.53 0.88
N GLU A 55 5.05 8.51 0.57
CA GLU A 55 4.35 9.35 1.54
C GLU A 55 2.86 9.43 1.14
N ILE A 56 1.97 9.06 2.08
CA ILE A 56 0.52 9.14 1.91
C ILE A 56 -0.01 10.16 2.92
N ILE A 57 -0.81 11.10 2.46
CA ILE A 57 -1.37 12.17 3.30
C ILE A 57 -2.89 12.03 3.36
N TYR A 58 -3.43 11.91 4.57
CA TYR A 58 -4.86 11.94 4.82
C TYR A 58 -5.27 13.29 5.40
N THR A 59 -6.22 13.93 4.74
CA THR A 59 -6.80 15.20 5.19
C THR A 59 -8.29 15.05 5.43
N GLU A 60 -8.83 15.82 6.37
CA GLU A 60 -10.26 15.92 6.63
C GLU A 60 -10.62 17.40 6.78
N ASN A 61 -11.60 17.87 6.00
CA ASN A 61 -12.00 19.29 5.97
C ASN A 61 -10.82 20.26 5.77
N GLY A 62 -9.82 19.86 4.94
CA GLY A 62 -8.62 20.64 4.68
C GLY A 62 -7.53 20.57 5.76
N ASN A 63 -7.77 19.89 6.88
CA ASN A 63 -6.78 19.70 7.93
C ASN A 63 -6.04 18.39 7.77
N LEU A 64 -4.72 18.42 7.97
CA LEU A 64 -3.89 17.22 8.01
C LEU A 64 -4.28 16.36 9.22
N LYS A 65 -4.62 15.11 8.98
CA LYS A 65 -4.98 14.13 10.02
C LYS A 65 -3.90 13.11 10.24
N VAL A 66 -3.43 12.52 9.15
CA VAL A 66 -2.41 11.47 9.23
C VAL A 66 -1.49 11.57 8.03
N LYS A 67 -0.20 11.38 8.29
CA LYS A 67 0.84 11.18 7.29
C LYS A 67 1.41 9.79 7.47
N VAL A 68 1.47 9.01 6.40
CA VAL A 68 2.04 7.66 6.41
C VAL A 68 3.26 7.62 5.52
N MET A 69 4.35 7.08 6.02
CA MET A 69 5.63 6.96 5.31
C MET A 69 6.08 5.50 5.29
N SER A 70 6.73 5.06 4.20
CA SER A 70 7.35 3.75 4.12
C SER A 70 8.46 3.71 3.06
N GLN A 71 9.40 2.79 3.20
CA GLN A 71 10.44 2.58 2.18
C GLN A 71 9.87 1.94 0.92
N LYS A 72 8.88 1.05 1.06
CA LYS A 72 8.22 0.36 -0.05
C LYS A 72 6.71 0.40 0.11
N MET A 73 6.03 0.76 -0.97
CA MET A 73 4.58 0.68 -1.11
C MET A 73 4.23 -0.15 -2.34
N GLU A 74 3.29 -1.07 -2.20
CA GLU A 74 2.73 -1.88 -3.26
C GLU A 74 1.21 -1.73 -3.26
N ARG A 75 0.63 -1.38 -4.40
CA ARG A 75 -0.82 -1.28 -4.56
C ARG A 75 -1.32 -2.41 -5.43
N PHE A 76 -2.33 -3.10 -4.96
CA PHE A 76 -3.01 -4.18 -5.67
C PHE A 76 -4.37 -3.66 -6.13
N SER A 77 -4.66 -3.83 -7.43
CA SER A 77 -5.94 -3.42 -8.02
C SER A 77 -6.87 -4.62 -8.11
N ASP A 78 -7.18 -5.18 -6.98
CA ASP A 78 -8.29 -6.10 -6.83
C ASP A 78 -9.56 -5.35 -6.35
N LYS A 79 -10.58 -6.09 -5.99
CA LYS A 79 -11.87 -5.50 -5.56
C LYS A 79 -11.78 -4.63 -4.30
N GLU A 80 -10.70 -4.71 -3.54
CA GLU A 80 -10.58 -4.08 -2.23
C GLU A 80 -9.61 -2.89 -2.19
N GLU A 81 -8.92 -2.57 -3.29
CA GLU A 81 -7.93 -1.49 -3.36
C GLU A 81 -6.93 -1.52 -2.18
N ILE A 82 -6.21 -2.64 -2.06
CA ILE A 82 -5.26 -2.86 -0.98
C ILE A 82 -3.92 -2.18 -1.30
N ILE A 83 -3.35 -1.52 -0.29
CA ILE A 83 -1.99 -0.99 -0.29
C ILE A 83 -1.22 -1.73 0.81
N GLU A 84 -0.10 -2.33 0.45
CA GLU A 84 0.87 -2.90 1.38
C GLU A 84 2.08 -1.99 1.53
N LEU A 85 2.45 -1.74 2.78
CA LEU A 85 3.59 -0.91 3.16
C LEU A 85 4.62 -1.76 3.90
N SER A 86 5.89 -1.54 3.62
CA SER A 86 6.98 -2.23 4.32
C SER A 86 8.26 -1.38 4.37
N GLY A 87 9.10 -1.68 5.36
CA GLY A 87 10.35 -0.96 5.62
C GLY A 87 10.11 0.39 6.27
N ASP A 88 10.47 0.50 7.56
CA ASP A 88 10.36 1.72 8.37
C ASP A 88 8.99 2.42 8.21
N VAL A 89 7.92 1.64 8.38
CA VAL A 89 6.56 2.18 8.24
C VAL A 89 6.25 3.07 9.44
N GLN A 90 5.84 4.32 9.16
CA GLN A 90 5.50 5.30 10.19
C GLN A 90 4.19 5.99 9.85
N PHE A 91 3.32 6.14 10.87
CA PHE A 91 2.09 6.92 10.84
C PHE A 91 2.25 8.08 11.82
N ASP A 92 2.16 9.30 11.31
CA ASP A 92 2.12 10.51 12.13
C ASP A 92 0.67 10.97 12.25
N PHE A 93 0.08 10.90 13.45
CA PHE A 93 -1.27 11.40 13.73
C PHE A 93 -1.21 12.83 14.27
N TYR A 94 -2.02 13.72 13.73
CA TYR A 94 -2.05 15.14 14.08
C TYR A 94 -3.31 15.49 14.85
N LYS A 95 -3.18 16.30 15.93
CA LYS A 95 -4.32 16.87 16.65
C LYS A 95 -4.94 18.03 15.86
N LEU A 96 -6.25 18.22 16.04
CA LEU A 96 -7.02 19.23 15.31
C LEU A 96 -6.60 20.67 15.58
N ASP A 97 -6.07 20.95 16.78
CA ASP A 97 -5.81 22.29 17.30
C ASP A 97 -4.33 22.62 17.49
N SER A 98 -3.43 21.69 17.19
CA SER A 98 -1.99 21.86 17.36
C SER A 98 -1.21 21.20 16.23
N THR A 99 -0.51 22.01 15.44
CA THR A 99 0.37 21.51 14.37
C THR A 99 1.62 20.78 14.89
N ASN A 100 1.95 20.93 16.17
CA ASN A 100 3.18 20.39 16.76
C ASN A 100 2.96 19.18 17.67
N THR A 101 1.74 18.94 18.14
CA THR A 101 1.46 17.83 19.05
C THR A 101 0.89 16.66 18.24
N ARG A 102 1.62 15.56 18.17
CA ARG A 102 1.24 14.36 17.42
C ARG A 102 1.56 13.10 18.20
N SER A 103 0.88 12.02 17.89
CA SER A 103 1.34 10.67 18.18
C SER A 103 1.97 10.06 16.95
N VAL A 104 2.92 9.16 17.16
CA VAL A 104 3.64 8.44 16.10
C VAL A 104 3.46 6.95 16.32
N LEU A 105 3.01 6.25 15.28
CA LEU A 105 3.00 4.81 15.24
C LEU A 105 4.07 4.32 14.28
N THR A 106 4.90 3.38 14.71
CA THR A 106 5.89 2.72 13.86
C THR A 106 5.65 1.21 13.84
N CYS A 107 5.96 0.56 12.72
CA CYS A 107 5.86 -0.89 12.56
C CYS A 107 6.72 -1.38 11.41
N GLU A 108 6.87 -2.70 11.26
CA GLU A 108 7.61 -3.27 10.12
C GLU A 108 6.77 -3.31 8.84
N LYS A 109 5.47 -3.58 8.98
CA LYS A 109 4.52 -3.72 7.87
C LYS A 109 3.19 -3.10 8.18
N ALA A 110 2.52 -2.57 7.16
CA ALA A 110 1.13 -2.16 7.29
C ALA A 110 0.33 -2.48 6.02
N THR A 111 -0.96 -2.70 6.20
CA THR A 111 -1.92 -2.89 5.12
C THR A 111 -3.00 -1.82 5.23
N ILE A 112 -3.27 -1.14 4.13
CA ILE A 112 -4.34 -0.14 4.03
C ILE A 112 -5.39 -0.70 3.07
N ASN A 113 -6.63 -0.82 3.55
CA ASN A 113 -7.77 -1.16 2.74
C ASN A 113 -8.61 0.10 2.51
N ASN A 114 -8.55 0.65 1.30
CA ASN A 114 -9.26 1.90 0.94
C ASN A 114 -10.76 1.72 0.82
N THR A 115 -11.24 0.50 0.56
CA THR A 115 -12.67 0.19 0.48
C THR A 115 -13.33 0.22 1.86
N THR A 116 -12.68 -0.36 2.86
CA THR A 116 -13.20 -0.43 4.24
C THR A 116 -12.75 0.73 5.11
N ASN A 117 -11.73 1.49 4.69
CA ASN A 117 -11.04 2.52 5.47
C ASN A 117 -10.37 1.97 6.75
N ILE A 118 -9.89 0.73 6.68
CA ILE A 118 -9.15 0.07 7.77
C ILE A 118 -7.67 0.05 7.41
N MET A 119 -6.84 0.37 8.40
CA MET A 119 -5.40 0.22 8.33
C MET A 119 -4.94 -0.71 9.44
N ILE A 120 -4.04 -1.66 9.09
CA ILE A 120 -3.52 -2.65 10.03
C ILE A 120 -2.00 -2.51 10.05
N ALA A 121 -1.45 -2.16 11.19
CA ALA A 121 -0.03 -2.17 11.47
C ALA A 121 0.34 -3.51 12.13
N ASN A 122 1.40 -4.14 11.66
CA ASN A 122 1.85 -5.45 12.12
C ASN A 122 3.35 -5.47 12.38
N ASN A 123 3.74 -6.30 13.29
CA ASN A 123 5.10 -6.62 13.72
C ASN A 123 5.81 -5.43 14.36
N ASN A 124 6.23 -5.61 15.61
CA ASN A 124 6.95 -4.61 16.39
C ASN A 124 6.27 -3.24 16.39
N VAL A 125 4.95 -3.23 16.61
CA VAL A 125 4.16 -2.00 16.57
C VAL A 125 4.39 -1.20 17.84
N VAL A 126 4.78 0.06 17.67
CA VAL A 126 4.98 1.03 18.75
C VAL A 126 4.16 2.28 18.45
N LEU A 127 3.26 2.66 19.36
CA LEU A 127 2.52 3.92 19.33
C LEU A 127 3.04 4.81 20.47
N LYS A 128 3.51 6.00 20.13
CA LYS A 128 4.09 6.95 21.08
C LYS A 128 3.41 8.31 20.98
N ASP A 129 3.06 8.93 22.11
CA ASP A 129 2.54 10.31 22.14
C ASP A 129 3.62 11.35 22.41
N SER A 130 3.20 12.63 22.45
CA SER A 130 4.08 13.76 22.74
C SER A 130 4.67 13.75 24.16
N ASP A 131 4.03 13.05 25.09
CA ASP A 131 4.41 12.99 26.50
C ASP A 131 5.25 11.74 26.81
N ASN A 132 5.81 11.10 25.77
CA ASN A 132 6.61 9.88 25.81
C ASN A 132 5.88 8.64 26.35
N LYS A 133 4.55 8.67 26.48
CA LYS A 133 3.77 7.46 26.73
C LYS A 133 3.87 6.56 25.51
N GLU A 134 4.26 5.30 25.71
CA GLU A 134 4.56 4.35 24.66
C GLU A 134 3.72 3.08 24.83
N LEU A 135 3.04 2.67 23.77
CA LEU A 135 2.35 1.39 23.70
C LEU A 135 3.09 0.48 22.72
N LYS A 136 3.34 -0.76 23.11
CA LYS A 136 3.89 -1.83 22.27
C LYS A 136 2.86 -2.93 22.08
N SER A 137 2.78 -3.45 20.86
CA SER A 137 1.95 -4.60 20.49
C SER A 137 2.48 -5.27 19.22
N GLU A 138 2.01 -6.48 18.92
CA GLU A 138 2.27 -7.14 17.62
C GLU A 138 1.37 -6.62 16.52
N GLN A 139 0.21 -6.04 16.87
CA GLN A 139 -0.73 -5.49 15.89
C GLN A 139 -1.51 -4.32 16.48
N LEU A 140 -1.71 -3.27 15.68
CA LEU A 140 -2.70 -2.22 15.91
C LEU A 140 -3.55 -2.01 14.65
N ILE A 141 -4.83 -1.76 14.84
CA ILE A 141 -5.80 -1.52 13.78
C ILE A 141 -6.32 -0.10 13.93
N TRP A 142 -6.25 0.70 12.87
CA TRP A 142 -6.90 2.00 12.81
C TRP A 142 -8.14 1.93 11.91
N ASP A 143 -9.31 2.11 12.52
CA ASP A 143 -10.59 2.28 11.83
C ASP A 143 -10.82 3.78 11.61
N LYS A 144 -10.58 4.24 10.40
CA LYS A 144 -10.71 5.64 10.01
C LYS A 144 -12.17 6.14 10.12
N ASN A 145 -13.15 5.27 9.84
CA ASN A 145 -14.57 5.65 9.91
C ASN A 145 -15.01 5.90 11.36
N LYS A 146 -14.44 5.16 12.32
CA LYS A 146 -14.72 5.30 13.74
C LYS A 146 -13.76 6.22 14.46
N ASN A 147 -12.70 6.68 13.77
CA ASN A 147 -11.59 7.43 14.37
C ASN A 147 -11.01 6.73 15.61
N LEU A 148 -10.77 5.43 15.48
CA LEU A 148 -10.41 4.54 16.58
C LEU A 148 -9.18 3.71 16.23
N VAL A 149 -8.18 3.69 17.13
CA VAL A 149 -7.06 2.74 17.12
C VAL A 149 -7.34 1.66 18.14
N TYR A 150 -7.22 0.39 17.77
CA TYR A 150 -7.50 -0.72 18.68
C TYR A 150 -6.72 -1.99 18.34
N THR A 151 -6.68 -2.89 19.29
CA THR A 151 -6.20 -4.28 19.11
C THR A 151 -6.87 -5.21 20.12
N GLU A 152 -6.94 -6.49 19.79
CA GLU A 152 -7.30 -7.58 20.72
C GLU A 152 -6.05 -8.34 21.22
N ALA A 153 -4.86 -8.00 20.69
CA ALA A 153 -3.60 -8.62 21.08
C ALA A 153 -3.11 -8.16 22.47
N GLU A 154 -2.02 -8.76 22.92
CA GLU A 154 -1.30 -8.31 24.10
C GLU A 154 -0.68 -6.92 23.84
N ILE A 155 -0.70 -6.09 24.88
CA ILE A 155 -0.10 -4.76 24.88
C ILE A 155 0.76 -4.55 26.13
N THR A 156 1.75 -3.68 25.98
CA THR A 156 2.48 -3.06 27.09
C THR A 156 2.42 -1.56 26.91
N ILE A 157 1.90 -0.83 27.89
CA ILE A 157 1.98 0.64 27.95
C ILE A 157 3.03 1.00 28.99
N GLN A 158 3.96 1.87 28.60
CA GLN A 158 5.00 2.41 29.42
C GLN A 158 4.84 3.94 29.49
N THR A 159 4.80 4.47 30.71
CA THR A 159 4.89 5.89 31.04
C THR A 159 6.18 6.15 31.84
N GLU A 160 6.40 7.39 32.29
CA GLU A 160 7.53 7.69 33.20
C GLU A 160 7.43 6.95 34.53
N ASP A 161 6.20 6.72 35.04
CA ASP A 161 5.95 6.25 36.40
C ASP A 161 5.52 4.78 36.46
N GLU A 162 5.02 4.20 35.38
CA GLU A 162 4.39 2.88 35.43
C GLU A 162 4.54 2.07 34.14
N ILE A 163 4.44 0.75 34.29
CA ILE A 163 4.30 -0.21 33.18
C ILE A 163 3.01 -0.98 33.35
N ILE A 164 2.13 -0.91 32.38
CA ILE A 164 0.86 -1.61 32.33
C ILE A 164 0.89 -2.64 31.22
N ASN A 165 0.68 -3.91 31.56
CA ASN A 165 0.47 -4.99 30.60
C ASN A 165 -1.02 -5.29 30.50
N GLY A 166 -1.49 -5.68 29.32
CA GLY A 166 -2.89 -6.00 29.12
C GLY A 166 -3.17 -6.79 27.87
N VAL A 167 -4.43 -7.12 27.68
CA VAL A 167 -4.94 -7.75 26.46
C VAL A 167 -6.16 -6.98 26.01
N GLY A 168 -6.12 -6.51 24.76
CA GLY A 168 -7.17 -5.67 24.21
C GLY A 168 -7.00 -4.20 24.62
N PHE A 169 -6.99 -3.33 23.62
CA PHE A 169 -6.76 -1.90 23.74
C PHE A 169 -7.65 -1.11 22.76
N LYS A 170 -8.07 0.06 23.15
CA LYS A 170 -8.72 1.06 22.31
C LYS A 170 -8.21 2.44 22.66
N SER A 171 -8.09 3.31 21.66
CA SER A 171 -7.63 4.69 21.84
C SER A 171 -8.14 5.59 20.72
N THR A 172 -8.20 6.89 20.97
CA THR A 172 -8.17 7.89 19.91
C THR A 172 -6.83 7.82 19.14
N PRO A 173 -6.77 8.19 17.85
CA PRO A 173 -5.53 8.11 17.07
C PRO A 173 -4.37 8.94 17.62
N ASP A 174 -4.67 10.05 18.34
CA ASP A 174 -3.68 10.88 19.01
C ASP A 174 -3.25 10.35 20.37
N PHE A 175 -3.73 9.17 20.78
CA PHE A 175 -3.41 8.46 22.01
C PHE A 175 -3.68 9.27 23.31
N THR A 176 -4.59 10.24 23.26
CA THR A 176 -4.97 11.04 24.43
C THR A 176 -5.94 10.32 25.35
N GLU A 177 -6.88 9.56 24.79
CA GLU A 177 -7.84 8.77 25.54
C GLU A 177 -7.69 7.29 25.19
N TYR A 178 -7.59 6.42 26.19
CA TYR A 178 -7.44 4.99 25.94
C TYR A 178 -8.12 4.13 27.01
N GLU A 179 -8.46 2.91 26.62
CA GLU A 179 -9.03 1.86 27.46
C GLU A 179 -8.28 0.54 27.24
N ILE A 180 -7.99 -0.18 28.31
CA ILE A 180 -7.40 -1.52 28.30
C ILE A 180 -8.45 -2.50 28.81
N LYS A 181 -8.80 -3.54 28.04
CA LYS A 181 -9.84 -4.50 28.42
C LYS A 181 -9.48 -5.35 29.64
N ASN A 182 -8.26 -5.89 29.65
CA ASN A 182 -7.77 -6.79 30.69
C ASN A 182 -6.38 -6.32 31.16
N ALA A 183 -6.37 -5.24 31.95
CA ALA A 183 -5.13 -4.67 32.47
C ALA A 183 -4.55 -5.53 33.59
N LYS A 184 -3.22 -5.73 33.54
CA LYS A 184 -2.40 -6.30 34.63
C LYS A 184 -1.21 -5.36 34.80
N GLY A 185 -1.08 -4.69 35.94
CA GLY A 185 -0.01 -3.72 36.12
C GLY A 185 0.42 -3.59 37.56
N VAL A 186 1.59 -3.02 37.77
CA VAL A 186 2.06 -2.53 39.05
C VAL A 186 1.80 -1.02 39.04
N PHE A 187 0.87 -0.56 39.88
CA PHE A 187 0.58 0.86 40.04
C PHE A 187 1.42 1.39 41.19
N SER A 188 2.26 2.39 40.93
CA SER A 188 2.88 3.21 42.01
C SER A 188 1.83 4.18 42.53
N LEU A 189 1.32 3.97 43.73
CA LEU A 189 0.54 4.97 44.43
C LEU A 189 1.53 5.92 45.11
N GLU A 190 1.79 7.09 44.54
CA GLU A 190 2.40 8.17 45.31
C GLU A 190 1.46 8.59 46.45
N LYS A 191 2.03 8.67 47.66
CA LYS A 191 1.36 9.18 48.84
C LYS A 191 1.58 10.67 48.98
#